data_030f44fb09db5697f316f13543a90815
#
_entry.id   030f44fb09db5697f316f13543a90815
#
_cell.length_a   1.000
_cell.length_b   1.000
_cell.length_c   1.000
_cell.angle_alpha   90.00
_cell.angle_beta   90.00
_cell.angle_gamma   90.00
#
_symmetry.space_group_name_H-M   'P 1'
#
loop_
_entity.id
_entity.type
_entity.pdbx_description
1 polymer ?
#
loop_
_entity_poly.entity_id
_entity_poly.type
_entity_poly.pdbx_seq_one_letter_code
_entity_poly.pdbx_strand_id
1 'polypeptide(L)'
;MNFKISKKEFLDALSLSSRAISSTTPLPSLGGIKISLSENSLVLVSSDSNISIRTAINNNDRSALIINEPGEIVLDARYILEIVRKIDSDFINVETIDGTLVKIYGGNSEFKVNGMPASEYPNIGFDIRNNEPFKLETALFNQIIDETSFACSDKETRPVLTGVNLKAQDHKLYANATDSYRLASKVLDIEADLNFNITIPSKYLNEICHAIAAEKEVTIAIDNQKISFIFGNSVIETRLLDDEFPDTSRLIPASFSQKLKVSAKELIRAIDRTLFIKADGKNTIKMSIDTDKLELTSTNQSMLSSFEKINVISYEGQPLEISCSGKYLQDALKAIDSDEVTINFSGELKPMVVKKEDDDSLIQLISPVRTYH
;
A
#
# COMPACT_ATOMS: atom_id res chain seq x y z
N MET A 1 16.08 -11.90 30.94
CA MET A 1 15.41 -10.66 30.49
C MET A 1 14.25 -10.38 31.43
N ASN A 2 14.19 -9.17 32.01
CA ASN A 2 13.08 -8.78 32.88
C ASN A 2 12.84 -7.26 32.77
N PHE A 3 11.60 -6.84 32.47
CA PHE A 3 11.23 -5.42 32.36
C PHE A 3 9.73 -5.18 32.64
N LYS A 4 9.43 -3.92 32.96
CA LYS A 4 8.06 -3.37 33.07
C LYS A 4 7.95 -2.18 32.12
N ILE A 5 6.80 -2.04 31.46
CA ILE A 5 6.59 -1.02 30.42
C ILE A 5 5.11 -0.57 30.40
N SER A 6 4.85 0.66 29.93
CA SER A 6 3.51 1.12 29.59
C SER A 6 2.88 0.19 28.56
N LYS A 7 1.67 -0.32 28.83
CA LYS A 7 0.90 -1.15 27.89
C LYS A 7 0.72 -0.47 26.55
N LYS A 8 0.40 0.82 26.56
CA LYS A 8 0.15 1.57 25.33
C LYS A 8 1.39 1.59 24.44
N GLU A 9 2.53 2.02 24.95
CA GLU A 9 3.79 2.11 24.18
C GLU A 9 4.26 0.74 23.66
N PHE A 10 4.08 -0.30 24.49
CA PHE A 10 4.44 -1.66 24.07
C PHE A 10 3.49 -2.21 23.00
N LEU A 11 2.18 -1.97 23.14
CA LEU A 11 1.18 -2.40 22.17
C LEU A 11 1.36 -1.68 20.83
N ASP A 12 1.66 -0.39 20.83
CA ASP A 12 1.93 0.39 19.63
C ASP A 12 3.16 -0.17 18.88
N ALA A 13 4.26 -0.44 19.61
CA ALA A 13 5.47 -1.04 19.03
C ALA A 13 5.26 -2.46 18.50
N LEU A 14 4.51 -3.29 19.22
CA LEU A 14 4.14 -4.64 18.78
C LEU A 14 3.23 -4.60 17.54
N SER A 15 2.27 -3.67 17.50
CA SER A 15 1.37 -3.48 16.37
C SER A 15 2.12 -3.03 15.12
N LEU A 16 3.10 -2.12 15.27
CA LEU A 16 3.98 -1.72 14.18
C LEU A 16 4.81 -2.91 13.70
N SER A 17 5.49 -3.61 14.60
CA SER A 17 6.34 -4.77 14.26
C SER A 17 5.54 -5.90 13.60
N SER A 18 4.29 -6.12 13.98
CA SER A 18 3.44 -7.17 13.39
C SER A 18 3.17 -6.99 11.89
N ARG A 19 3.34 -5.77 11.33
CA ARG A 19 3.15 -5.48 9.90
C ARG A 19 4.18 -6.13 8.99
N ALA A 20 5.37 -6.48 9.52
CA ALA A 20 6.39 -7.21 8.77
C ALA A 20 6.33 -8.74 9.03
N ILE A 21 5.23 -9.25 9.58
CA ILE A 21 5.07 -10.69 9.81
C ILE A 21 4.22 -11.32 8.71
N SER A 22 4.74 -12.37 8.09
CA SER A 22 3.99 -13.19 7.11
C SER A 22 3.53 -14.51 7.73
N SER A 23 2.31 -14.93 7.39
CA SER A 23 1.80 -16.26 7.76
C SER A 23 2.48 -17.40 7.00
N THR A 24 3.19 -17.09 5.92
CA THR A 24 3.84 -18.05 5.01
C THR A 24 5.35 -17.82 4.96
N THR A 25 6.01 -17.87 6.15
CA THR A 25 7.47 -17.70 6.19
C THR A 25 8.18 -19.07 6.15
N PRO A 26 9.28 -19.20 5.38
CA PRO A 26 10.07 -20.43 5.36
C PRO A 26 10.87 -20.66 6.66
N LEU A 27 11.11 -19.61 7.45
CA LEU A 27 11.83 -19.68 8.71
C LEU A 27 10.86 -19.45 9.87
N PRO A 28 10.65 -20.44 10.76
CA PRO A 28 9.72 -20.28 11.90
C PRO A 28 10.00 -19.06 12.78
N SER A 29 11.27 -18.68 12.95
CA SER A 29 11.67 -17.52 13.75
C SER A 29 11.14 -16.20 13.17
N LEU A 30 10.96 -16.08 11.85
CA LEU A 30 10.36 -14.90 11.20
C LEU A 30 8.84 -14.77 11.42
N GLY A 31 8.17 -15.80 11.98
CA GLY A 31 6.80 -15.69 12.49
C GLY A 31 6.72 -14.97 13.84
N GLY A 32 7.88 -14.68 14.44
CA GLY A 32 8.01 -13.99 15.72
C GLY A 32 8.61 -12.59 15.61
N ILE A 33 8.49 -11.85 16.71
CA ILE A 33 9.15 -10.56 16.91
C ILE A 33 10.36 -10.81 17.81
N LYS A 34 11.54 -10.45 17.33
CA LYS A 34 12.75 -10.41 18.17
C LYS A 34 12.67 -9.21 19.10
N ILE A 35 12.72 -9.46 20.39
CA ILE A 35 12.70 -8.47 21.46
C ILE A 35 14.07 -8.45 22.11
N SER A 36 14.75 -7.32 22.07
CA SER A 36 16.08 -7.12 22.64
C SER A 36 16.03 -6.01 23.66
N LEU A 37 16.31 -6.32 24.91
CA LEU A 37 16.37 -5.39 26.02
C LEU A 37 17.83 -5.11 26.39
N SER A 38 18.24 -3.87 26.24
CA SER A 38 19.55 -3.36 26.68
C SER A 38 19.41 -2.58 27.99
N GLU A 39 20.47 -1.96 28.46
CA GLU A 39 20.45 -1.12 29.67
C GLU A 39 19.59 0.14 29.53
N ASN A 40 19.33 0.63 28.31
CA ASN A 40 18.68 1.92 28.07
C ASN A 40 17.45 1.85 27.17
N SER A 41 17.23 0.74 26.49
CA SER A 41 16.16 0.63 25.47
C SER A 41 15.65 -0.78 25.28
N LEU A 42 14.41 -0.85 24.83
CA LEU A 42 13.76 -2.05 24.32
C LEU A 42 13.65 -1.93 22.80
N VAL A 43 14.23 -2.84 22.06
CA VAL A 43 14.20 -2.86 20.59
C VAL A 43 13.41 -4.07 20.11
N LEU A 44 12.44 -3.84 19.23
CA LEU A 44 11.68 -4.85 18.54
C LEU A 44 12.13 -4.92 17.07
N VAL A 45 12.37 -6.12 16.57
CA VAL A 45 12.72 -6.37 15.16
C VAL A 45 11.81 -7.45 14.61
N SER A 46 11.27 -7.22 13.42
CA SER A 46 10.44 -8.16 12.68
C SER A 46 10.78 -8.13 11.18
N SER A 47 10.56 -9.24 10.48
CA SER A 47 10.80 -9.34 9.04
C SER A 47 10.08 -10.53 8.43
N ASP A 48 9.70 -10.41 7.14
CA ASP A 48 9.28 -11.53 6.29
C ASP A 48 10.31 -11.86 5.20
N SER A 49 11.55 -11.35 5.33
CA SER A 49 12.67 -11.39 4.38
C SER A 49 12.62 -10.32 3.27
N ASN A 50 11.50 -9.70 3.01
CA ASN A 50 11.36 -8.64 2.01
C ASN A 50 11.09 -7.28 2.65
N ILE A 51 10.24 -7.24 3.68
CA ILE A 51 10.07 -6.07 4.54
C ILE A 51 10.63 -6.37 5.92
N SER A 52 11.26 -5.38 6.54
CA SER A 52 11.80 -5.45 7.90
C SER A 52 11.41 -4.19 8.66
N ILE A 53 11.09 -4.36 9.93
CA ILE A 53 10.74 -3.26 10.83
C ILE A 53 11.62 -3.35 12.07
N ARG A 54 12.20 -2.22 12.44
CA ARG A 54 12.87 -2.00 13.70
C ARG A 54 12.23 -0.82 14.41
N THR A 55 11.80 -1.01 15.65
CA THR A 55 11.35 0.07 16.50
C THR A 55 12.03 0.01 17.86
N ALA A 56 12.37 1.17 18.41
CA ALA A 56 13.05 1.29 19.68
C ALA A 56 12.19 2.09 20.67
N ILE A 57 12.04 1.56 21.88
CA ILE A 57 11.40 2.24 22.99
C ILE A 57 12.49 2.62 24.00
N ASN A 58 12.76 3.91 24.11
CA ASN A 58 13.72 4.43 25.06
C ASN A 58 13.05 4.63 26.43
N ASN A 59 13.83 4.56 27.48
CA ASN A 59 13.34 4.88 28.83
C ASN A 59 13.04 6.38 28.94
N ASN A 60 11.77 6.72 29.08
CA ASN A 60 11.26 8.06 29.32
C ASN A 60 9.92 8.00 30.07
N ASP A 61 9.40 9.15 30.46
CA ASP A 61 8.13 9.25 31.22
C ASP A 61 6.95 8.59 30.52
N ARG A 62 6.93 8.59 29.20
CA ARG A 62 5.85 8.04 28.37
C ARG A 62 5.90 6.52 28.31
N SER A 63 7.08 5.94 28.12
CA SER A 63 7.27 4.50 28.08
C SER A 63 7.21 3.88 29.47
N ALA A 64 7.59 4.63 30.49
CA ALA A 64 7.77 4.14 31.86
C ALA A 64 8.52 2.78 31.91
N LEU A 65 9.54 2.65 31.05
CA LEU A 65 10.32 1.43 30.87
C LEU A 65 11.24 1.26 32.07
N ILE A 66 11.01 0.22 32.86
CA ILE A 66 11.89 -0.18 33.96
C ILE A 66 12.60 -1.46 33.54
N ILE A 67 13.91 -1.40 33.49
CA ILE A 67 14.78 -2.51 33.07
C ILE A 67 15.40 -3.14 34.31
N ASN A 68 15.03 -4.39 34.59
CA ASN A 68 15.56 -5.15 35.72
C ASN A 68 16.73 -6.03 35.30
N GLU A 69 16.62 -6.69 34.12
CA GLU A 69 17.63 -7.60 33.59
C GLU A 69 17.64 -7.57 32.07
N PRO A 70 18.74 -7.16 31.40
CA PRO A 70 18.87 -7.22 29.95
C PRO A 70 18.74 -8.65 29.38
N GLY A 71 18.47 -8.77 28.10
CA GLY A 71 18.42 -10.05 27.39
C GLY A 71 17.62 -9.98 26.10
N GLU A 72 17.55 -11.10 25.41
CA GLU A 72 16.89 -11.22 24.12
C GLU A 72 16.02 -12.48 24.02
N ILE A 73 14.93 -12.37 23.30
CA ILE A 73 13.99 -13.48 23.02
C ILE A 73 13.25 -13.22 21.71
N VAL A 74 12.80 -14.28 21.06
CA VAL A 74 11.82 -14.21 19.96
C VAL A 74 10.48 -14.76 20.43
N LEU A 75 9.42 -13.95 20.31
CA LEU A 75 8.06 -14.37 20.68
C LEU A 75 7.16 -14.38 19.45
N ASP A 76 6.32 -15.40 19.31
CA ASP A 76 5.31 -15.46 18.23
C ASP A 76 4.47 -14.18 18.23
N ALA A 77 4.45 -13.50 17.09
CA ALA A 77 3.86 -12.18 16.96
C ALA A 77 2.37 -12.14 17.28
N ARG A 78 1.62 -13.20 16.93
CA ARG A 78 0.18 -13.28 17.16
C ARG A 78 -0.13 -13.41 18.66
N TYR A 79 0.64 -14.26 19.34
CA TYR A 79 0.40 -14.49 20.77
C TYR A 79 0.79 -13.28 21.61
N ILE A 80 1.98 -12.70 21.38
CA ILE A 80 2.40 -11.56 22.20
C ILE A 80 1.48 -10.34 21.99
N LEU A 81 1.06 -10.06 20.75
CA LEU A 81 0.15 -8.97 20.44
C LEU A 81 -1.21 -9.14 21.12
N GLU A 82 -1.81 -10.34 21.02
CA GLU A 82 -3.09 -10.63 21.62
C GLU A 82 -3.04 -10.63 23.16
N ILE A 83 -1.98 -11.16 23.76
CA ILE A 83 -1.80 -11.16 25.21
C ILE A 83 -1.73 -9.72 25.73
N VAL A 84 -0.85 -8.89 25.16
CA VAL A 84 -0.67 -7.50 25.59
C VAL A 84 -1.97 -6.69 25.37
N ARG A 85 -2.68 -6.92 24.26
CA ARG A 85 -3.97 -6.27 23.98
C ARG A 85 -5.02 -6.58 25.04
N LYS A 86 -5.09 -7.84 25.50
CA LYS A 86 -6.15 -8.34 26.40
C LYS A 86 -5.87 -8.16 27.88
N ILE A 87 -4.64 -7.99 28.32
CA ILE A 87 -4.33 -7.70 29.73
C ILE A 87 -4.99 -6.38 30.13
N ASP A 88 -5.79 -6.41 31.18
CA ASP A 88 -6.43 -5.22 31.77
C ASP A 88 -5.51 -4.58 32.82
N SER A 89 -4.55 -3.80 32.33
CA SER A 89 -3.58 -3.07 33.16
C SER A 89 -2.91 -1.98 32.32
N ASP A 90 -2.54 -0.87 32.93
CA ASP A 90 -1.77 0.20 32.29
C ASP A 90 -0.30 -0.19 32.05
N PHE A 91 0.17 -1.21 32.76
CA PHE A 91 1.54 -1.69 32.68
C PHE A 91 1.60 -3.19 32.41
N ILE A 92 2.59 -3.55 31.60
CA ILE A 92 2.92 -4.94 31.28
C ILE A 92 4.29 -5.26 31.87
N ASN A 93 4.40 -6.41 32.51
CA ASN A 93 5.66 -6.98 32.97
C ASN A 93 5.97 -8.20 32.09
N VAL A 94 7.23 -8.30 31.69
CA VAL A 94 7.75 -9.42 30.88
C VAL A 94 8.99 -9.96 31.57
N GLU A 95 9.01 -11.26 31.82
CA GLU A 95 10.07 -11.94 32.53
C GLU A 95 10.40 -13.29 31.88
N THR A 96 11.65 -13.53 31.53
CA THR A 96 12.12 -14.86 31.16
C THR A 96 12.33 -15.68 32.41
N ILE A 97 11.59 -16.79 32.57
CA ILE A 97 11.63 -17.63 33.77
C ILE A 97 12.71 -18.69 33.66
N ASP A 98 12.74 -19.42 32.52
CA ASP A 98 13.68 -20.50 32.26
C ASP A 98 13.88 -20.67 30.76
N GLY A 99 15.14 -20.58 30.29
CA GLY A 99 15.48 -20.71 28.90
C GLY A 99 14.67 -19.78 27.99
N THR A 100 13.69 -20.33 27.28
CA THR A 100 12.81 -19.58 26.36
C THR A 100 11.40 -19.37 26.92
N LEU A 101 11.09 -19.87 28.11
CA LEU A 101 9.78 -19.68 28.75
C LEU A 101 9.67 -18.25 29.28
N VAL A 102 8.72 -17.49 28.75
CA VAL A 102 8.45 -16.10 29.11
C VAL A 102 7.11 -15.96 29.82
N LYS A 103 7.14 -15.26 30.93
CA LYS A 103 5.97 -14.84 31.68
C LYS A 103 5.61 -13.41 31.33
N ILE A 104 4.35 -13.16 30.96
CA ILE A 104 3.81 -11.85 30.63
C ILE A 104 2.61 -11.62 31.55
N TYR A 105 2.64 -10.54 32.32
CA TYR A 105 1.59 -10.30 33.31
C TYR A 105 1.32 -8.82 33.55
N GLY A 106 0.12 -8.55 34.04
CA GLY A 106 -0.34 -7.22 34.45
C GLY A 106 -1.72 -7.30 35.09
N GLY A 107 -2.02 -6.44 36.06
CA GLY A 107 -3.25 -6.53 36.83
C GLY A 107 -3.42 -7.92 37.47
N ASN A 108 -4.53 -8.57 37.18
CA ASN A 108 -4.85 -9.91 37.66
C ASN A 108 -4.57 -11.03 36.63
N SER A 109 -3.90 -10.71 35.55
CA SER A 109 -3.66 -11.63 34.41
C SER A 109 -2.20 -12.04 34.34
N GLU A 110 -1.98 -13.35 34.11
CA GLU A 110 -0.65 -13.93 33.88
C GLU A 110 -0.73 -14.94 32.74
N PHE A 111 0.23 -14.84 31.80
CA PHE A 111 0.40 -15.75 30.68
C PHE A 111 1.82 -16.29 30.66
N LYS A 112 1.97 -17.55 30.24
CA LYS A 112 3.28 -18.16 29.99
C LYS A 112 3.35 -18.59 28.53
N VAL A 113 4.38 -18.13 27.83
CA VAL A 113 4.58 -18.37 26.40
C VAL A 113 5.98 -18.92 26.18
N ASN A 114 6.09 -20.01 25.43
CA ASN A 114 7.39 -20.47 24.96
C ASN A 114 7.83 -19.63 23.77
N GLY A 115 8.96 -18.97 23.89
CA GLY A 115 9.62 -18.27 22.80
C GLY A 115 10.63 -19.16 22.07
N MET A 116 11.44 -18.53 21.23
CA MET A 116 12.58 -19.13 20.53
C MET A 116 13.85 -18.36 20.92
N PRO A 117 15.01 -19.03 20.92
CA PRO A 117 16.29 -18.36 21.16
C PRO A 117 16.51 -17.22 20.15
N ALA A 118 16.98 -16.07 20.60
CA ALA A 118 17.28 -14.93 19.73
C ALA A 118 18.38 -15.24 18.68
N SER A 119 19.24 -16.23 18.96
CA SER A 119 20.25 -16.73 18.02
C SER A 119 19.70 -17.42 16.77
N GLU A 120 18.44 -17.87 16.80
CA GLU A 120 17.75 -18.46 15.66
C GLU A 120 17.13 -17.39 14.74
N TYR A 121 17.08 -16.13 15.19
CA TYR A 121 16.57 -15.03 14.38
C TYR A 121 17.67 -14.52 13.44
N PRO A 122 17.38 -14.40 12.12
CA PRO A 122 18.41 -13.91 11.19
C PRO A 122 18.86 -12.50 11.56
N ASN A 123 20.11 -12.18 11.26
CA ASN A 123 20.63 -10.84 11.45
C ASN A 123 20.05 -9.90 10.38
N ILE A 124 19.19 -8.98 10.79
CA ILE A 124 18.59 -7.96 9.94
C ILE A 124 19.42 -6.67 10.11
N GLY A 125 20.13 -6.28 9.05
CA GLY A 125 20.88 -5.03 9.04
C GLY A 125 20.00 -3.87 8.58
N PHE A 126 19.95 -2.80 9.36
CA PHE A 126 19.32 -1.52 9.00
C PHE A 126 20.46 -0.49 8.81
N ASP A 127 21.23 -0.63 7.72
CA ASP A 127 22.36 0.26 7.46
C ASP A 127 21.95 1.40 6.51
N ILE A 128 21.75 2.58 7.10
CA ILE A 128 21.31 3.80 6.41
C ILE A 128 22.51 4.74 6.14
N ARG A 129 23.74 4.38 6.57
CA ARG A 129 24.88 5.31 6.67
C ARG A 129 25.44 5.78 5.34
N ASN A 130 25.16 5.08 4.24
CA ASN A 130 25.74 5.38 2.92
C ASN A 130 24.78 6.10 1.97
N ASN A 131 23.58 6.50 2.45
CA ASN A 131 22.55 7.07 1.62
C ASN A 131 22.37 8.56 1.97
N GLU A 132 22.07 9.38 0.97
CA GLU A 132 21.62 10.76 1.18
C GLU A 132 20.12 10.76 1.48
N PRO A 133 19.71 10.81 2.75
CA PRO A 133 18.29 10.77 3.09
C PRO A 133 17.62 12.11 2.76
N PHE A 134 16.39 12.03 2.29
CA PHE A 134 15.54 13.19 2.07
C PHE A 134 14.24 13.06 2.85
N LYS A 135 13.55 14.19 3.04
CA LYS A 135 12.27 14.24 3.71
C LYS A 135 11.14 14.41 2.72
N LEU A 136 10.03 13.76 2.99
CA LEU A 136 8.79 13.91 2.24
C LEU A 136 7.63 14.05 3.22
N GLU A 137 6.68 14.94 2.91
CA GLU A 137 5.43 15.02 3.66
C GLU A 137 4.68 13.70 3.55
N THR A 138 4.26 13.16 4.68
CA THR A 138 3.56 11.87 4.74
C THR A 138 2.24 11.91 3.97
N ALA A 139 1.54 13.04 4.01
CA ALA A 139 0.30 13.22 3.25
C ALA A 139 0.52 13.09 1.74
N LEU A 140 1.59 13.68 1.19
CA LEU A 140 1.94 13.59 -0.23
C LEU A 140 2.34 12.16 -0.61
N PHE A 141 3.12 11.48 0.23
CA PHE A 141 3.49 10.09 -0.03
C PHE A 141 2.25 9.18 -0.04
N ASN A 142 1.39 9.29 0.96
CA ASN A 142 0.16 8.49 1.03
C ASN A 142 -0.76 8.77 -0.16
N GLN A 143 -0.94 10.04 -0.53
CA GLN A 143 -1.74 10.42 -1.69
C GLN A 143 -1.23 9.74 -2.97
N ILE A 144 0.07 9.79 -3.24
CA ILE A 144 0.66 9.22 -4.46
C ILE A 144 0.44 7.70 -4.52
N ILE A 145 0.53 7.02 -3.37
CA ILE A 145 0.33 5.57 -3.27
C ILE A 145 -1.15 5.21 -3.42
N ASP A 146 -2.06 5.92 -2.76
CA ASP A 146 -3.50 5.69 -2.86
C ASP A 146 -4.03 5.91 -4.29
N GLU A 147 -3.49 6.93 -4.99
CA GLU A 147 -3.88 7.26 -6.36
C GLU A 147 -3.30 6.32 -7.42
N THR A 148 -2.30 5.47 -7.07
CA THR A 148 -1.60 4.63 -8.07
C THR A 148 -1.55 3.14 -7.75
N SER A 149 -1.33 2.74 -6.50
CA SER A 149 -0.97 1.35 -6.14
C SER A 149 -2.00 0.30 -6.54
N PHE A 150 -3.29 0.65 -6.62
CA PHE A 150 -4.36 -0.25 -7.04
C PHE A 150 -4.22 -0.74 -8.49
N ALA A 151 -3.44 -0.04 -9.32
CA ALA A 151 -3.20 -0.40 -10.71
C ALA A 151 -2.08 -1.43 -10.90
N CYS A 152 -1.36 -1.79 -9.84
CA CYS A 152 -0.35 -2.84 -9.89
C CYS A 152 -0.94 -4.20 -10.26
N SER A 153 -0.09 -5.08 -10.79
CA SER A 153 -0.43 -6.46 -11.10
C SER A 153 -0.45 -7.34 -9.85
N ASP A 154 -1.44 -8.22 -9.73
CA ASP A 154 -1.45 -9.28 -8.72
C ASP A 154 -0.64 -10.52 -9.16
N LYS A 155 -0.11 -10.53 -10.40
CA LYS A 155 0.58 -11.67 -10.99
C LYS A 155 2.09 -11.47 -10.99
N GLU A 156 2.80 -12.44 -10.48
CA GLU A 156 4.27 -12.45 -10.43
C GLU A 156 4.95 -12.84 -11.75
N THR A 157 4.20 -13.04 -12.84
CA THR A 157 4.77 -13.35 -14.16
C THR A 157 5.69 -12.25 -14.69
N ARG A 158 5.46 -11.01 -14.27
CA ARG A 158 6.32 -9.85 -14.49
C ARG A 158 6.46 -9.12 -13.16
N PRO A 159 7.44 -9.47 -12.32
CA PRO A 159 7.53 -8.99 -10.94
C PRO A 159 7.53 -7.46 -10.82
N VAL A 160 8.19 -6.75 -11.72
CA VAL A 160 8.26 -5.28 -11.72
C VAL A 160 6.89 -4.61 -11.78
N LEU A 161 5.87 -5.25 -12.38
CA LEU A 161 4.50 -4.73 -12.45
C LEU A 161 3.70 -4.93 -11.15
N THR A 162 4.23 -5.70 -10.18
CA THR A 162 3.61 -5.84 -8.86
C THR A 162 3.92 -4.67 -7.93
N GLY A 163 4.74 -3.73 -8.38
CA GLY A 163 5.15 -2.55 -7.62
C GLY A 163 4.73 -1.23 -8.26
N VAL A 164 4.82 -0.18 -7.46
CA VAL A 164 4.71 1.22 -7.91
C VAL A 164 6.11 1.71 -8.25
N ASN A 165 6.29 2.19 -9.47
CA ASN A 165 7.51 2.84 -9.88
C ASN A 165 7.49 4.30 -9.42
N LEU A 166 8.50 4.71 -8.66
CA LEU A 166 8.75 6.08 -8.25
C LEU A 166 9.99 6.59 -8.98
N LYS A 167 9.83 7.68 -9.71
CA LYS A 167 10.93 8.38 -10.39
C LYS A 167 10.95 9.83 -9.95
N ALA A 168 12.07 10.30 -9.42
CA ALA A 168 12.30 11.71 -9.13
C ALA A 168 13.28 12.28 -10.14
N GLN A 169 12.95 13.43 -10.70
CA GLN A 169 13.77 14.18 -11.63
C GLN A 169 13.21 15.60 -11.80
N ASP A 170 14.09 16.60 -11.94
CA ASP A 170 13.72 17.98 -12.24
C ASP A 170 12.65 18.56 -11.31
N HIS A 171 12.83 18.39 -9.99
CA HIS A 171 11.88 18.80 -8.93
C HIS A 171 10.48 18.19 -9.06
N LYS A 172 10.37 17.03 -9.72
CA LYS A 172 9.10 16.29 -9.84
C LYS A 172 9.27 14.85 -9.35
N LEU A 173 8.23 14.37 -8.69
CA LEU A 173 8.08 12.98 -8.30
C LEU A 173 6.96 12.35 -9.14
N TYR A 174 7.32 11.38 -9.94
CA TYR A 174 6.42 10.60 -10.77
C TYR A 174 6.15 9.26 -10.09
N ALA A 175 4.90 8.84 -10.03
CA ALA A 175 4.51 7.51 -9.63
C ALA A 175 3.70 6.84 -10.73
N ASN A 176 4.11 5.63 -11.11
CA ASN A 176 3.44 4.85 -12.14
C ASN A 176 3.16 3.44 -11.66
N ALA A 177 1.97 2.94 -11.93
CA ALA A 177 1.59 1.57 -11.66
C ALA A 177 0.74 1.01 -12.82
N THR A 178 1.00 -0.23 -13.23
CA THR A 178 0.29 -0.86 -14.34
C THR A 178 0.25 -2.38 -14.19
N ASP A 179 -0.84 -2.99 -14.66
CA ASP A 179 -1.00 -4.44 -14.81
C ASP A 179 -1.01 -4.88 -16.30
N SER A 180 -0.60 -3.99 -17.21
CA SER A 180 -0.65 -4.10 -18.68
C SER A 180 -2.04 -3.85 -19.30
N TYR A 181 -3.09 -3.72 -18.51
CA TYR A 181 -4.47 -3.42 -18.97
C TYR A 181 -4.97 -2.06 -18.50
N ARG A 182 -4.37 -1.51 -17.47
CA ARG A 182 -4.59 -0.18 -16.92
C ARG A 182 -3.27 0.45 -16.52
N LEU A 183 -3.25 1.77 -16.42
CA LEU A 183 -2.13 2.55 -15.92
C LEU A 183 -2.66 3.65 -15.02
N ALA A 184 -2.09 3.77 -13.85
CA ALA A 184 -2.21 4.95 -12.99
C ALA A 184 -0.89 5.72 -13.02
N SER A 185 -0.94 7.00 -13.33
CA SER A 185 0.22 7.89 -13.39
C SER A 185 -0.08 9.16 -12.61
N LYS A 186 0.75 9.45 -11.62
CA LYS A 186 0.69 10.67 -10.79
C LYS A 186 2.00 11.43 -10.87
N VAL A 187 1.90 12.76 -10.93
CA VAL A 187 3.04 13.67 -10.87
C VAL A 187 2.82 14.67 -9.75
N LEU A 188 3.83 14.87 -8.92
CA LEU A 188 3.85 15.90 -7.88
C LEU A 188 5.09 16.77 -8.06
N ASP A 189 4.94 18.06 -7.79
CA ASP A 189 6.08 18.97 -7.62
C ASP A 189 6.67 18.77 -6.22
N ILE A 190 7.99 18.66 -6.11
CA ILE A 190 8.74 18.51 -4.87
C ILE A 190 9.81 19.60 -4.77
N GLU A 191 10.06 20.09 -3.54
CA GLU A 191 11.09 21.12 -3.32
C GLU A 191 12.51 20.57 -3.50
N ALA A 192 12.71 19.30 -3.13
CA ALA A 192 14.01 18.66 -3.18
C ALA A 192 14.43 18.34 -4.63
N ASP A 193 15.71 18.60 -4.95
CA ASP A 193 16.32 18.17 -6.21
C ASP A 193 16.81 16.73 -6.07
N LEU A 194 15.95 15.78 -6.44
CA LEU A 194 16.18 14.36 -6.30
C LEU A 194 16.31 13.72 -7.69
N ASN A 195 17.17 12.71 -7.79
CA ASN A 195 17.34 11.92 -9.01
C ASN A 195 17.41 10.43 -8.66
N PHE A 196 16.31 9.73 -8.86
CA PHE A 196 16.25 8.27 -8.70
C PHE A 196 15.13 7.67 -9.57
N ASN A 197 15.21 6.36 -9.82
CA ASN A 197 14.18 5.59 -10.48
C ASN A 197 14.14 4.20 -9.84
N ILE A 198 13.11 3.92 -9.06
CA ILE A 198 12.98 2.69 -8.26
C ILE A 198 11.58 2.12 -8.38
N THR A 199 11.44 0.83 -8.14
CA THR A 199 10.11 0.18 -8.06
C THR A 199 9.95 -0.51 -6.72
N ILE A 200 8.91 -0.13 -5.98
CA ILE A 200 8.61 -0.62 -4.62
C ILE A 200 7.43 -1.58 -4.71
N PRO A 201 7.50 -2.80 -4.14
CA PRO A 201 6.38 -3.74 -4.13
C PRO A 201 5.13 -3.13 -3.48
N SER A 202 4.00 -3.12 -4.19
CA SER A 202 2.75 -2.49 -3.73
C SER A 202 2.20 -3.12 -2.44
N LYS A 203 2.44 -4.42 -2.26
CA LYS A 203 2.05 -5.15 -1.05
C LYS A 203 2.57 -4.48 0.23
N TYR A 204 3.81 -3.95 0.20
CA TYR A 204 4.42 -3.33 1.37
C TYR A 204 4.13 -1.84 1.48
N LEU A 205 3.84 -1.17 0.38
CA LEU A 205 3.51 0.26 0.38
C LEU A 205 2.30 0.58 1.27
N ASN A 206 1.24 -0.23 1.21
CA ASN A 206 0.06 -0.03 2.05
C ASN A 206 0.40 -0.17 3.55
N GLU A 207 1.25 -1.14 3.92
CA GLU A 207 1.70 -1.30 5.31
C GLU A 207 2.57 -0.12 5.76
N ILE A 208 3.43 0.40 4.88
CA ILE A 208 4.26 1.57 5.14
C ILE A 208 3.37 2.82 5.32
N CYS A 209 2.43 3.08 4.42
CA CYS A 209 1.50 4.21 4.50
C CYS A 209 0.72 4.20 5.82
N HIS A 210 0.21 3.04 6.23
CA HIS A 210 -0.46 2.90 7.53
C HIS A 210 0.46 3.14 8.72
N ALA A 211 1.71 2.71 8.64
CA ALA A 211 2.67 2.86 9.73
C ALA A 211 3.07 4.33 9.96
N ILE A 212 3.22 5.09 8.88
CA ILE A 212 3.65 6.50 8.93
C ILE A 212 2.49 7.50 9.02
N ALA A 213 1.23 7.04 8.98
CA ALA A 213 0.04 7.90 8.86
C ALA A 213 -0.11 8.97 9.96
N ALA A 214 0.44 8.74 11.16
CA ALA A 214 0.41 9.69 12.27
C ALA A 214 1.52 10.75 12.22
N GLU A 215 2.50 10.57 11.34
CA GLU A 215 3.64 11.46 11.21
C GLU A 215 3.35 12.58 10.20
N LYS A 216 3.97 13.74 10.38
CA LYS A 216 3.87 14.83 9.41
C LYS A 216 4.82 14.65 8.24
N GLU A 217 6.02 14.16 8.54
CA GLU A 217 7.10 13.93 7.59
C GLU A 217 7.72 12.55 7.85
N VAL A 218 8.18 11.93 6.80
CA VAL A 218 9.00 10.71 6.83
C VAL A 218 10.34 10.99 6.17
N THR A 219 11.41 10.50 6.77
CA THR A 219 12.74 10.52 6.16
C THR A 219 12.91 9.25 5.33
N ILE A 220 13.27 9.41 4.06
CA ILE A 220 13.43 8.31 3.11
C ILE A 220 14.90 8.21 2.73
N ALA A 221 15.43 7.00 2.76
CA ALA A 221 16.77 6.69 2.28
C ALA A 221 16.69 5.54 1.27
N ILE A 222 17.38 5.69 0.13
CA ILE A 222 17.32 4.74 -0.99
C ILE A 222 18.75 4.24 -1.23
N ASP A 223 18.92 2.93 -1.32
CA ASP A 223 20.12 2.31 -1.87
C ASP A 223 19.80 1.48 -3.12
N ASN A 224 20.78 0.74 -3.64
CA ASN A 224 20.60 -0.02 -4.88
C ASN A 224 19.59 -1.17 -4.77
N GLN A 225 19.27 -1.63 -3.57
CA GLN A 225 18.43 -2.82 -3.36
C GLN A 225 17.24 -2.58 -2.44
N LYS A 226 17.26 -1.48 -1.68
CA LYS A 226 16.30 -1.24 -0.60
C LYS A 226 15.89 0.21 -0.51
N ILE A 227 14.73 0.44 0.05
CA ILE A 227 14.25 1.74 0.50
C ILE A 227 13.91 1.66 1.98
N SER A 228 14.32 2.67 2.74
CA SER A 228 14.10 2.79 4.17
C SER A 228 13.25 4.02 4.49
N PHE A 229 12.27 3.84 5.36
CA PHE A 229 11.38 4.88 5.87
C PHE A 229 11.66 5.05 7.37
N ILE A 230 12.12 6.24 7.77
CA ILE A 230 12.57 6.56 9.12
C ILE A 230 11.62 7.58 9.71
N PHE A 231 11.00 7.23 10.85
CA PHE A 231 10.08 8.09 11.58
C PHE A 231 10.12 7.77 13.07
N GLY A 232 10.08 8.79 13.91
CA GLY A 232 10.24 8.63 15.36
C GLY A 232 11.49 7.80 15.70
N ASN A 233 11.30 6.73 16.43
CA ASN A 233 12.35 5.75 16.78
C ASN A 233 12.25 4.47 15.93
N SER A 234 11.58 4.52 14.79
CA SER A 234 11.27 3.37 13.96
C SER A 234 11.88 3.49 12.57
N VAL A 235 12.21 2.35 11.99
CA VAL A 235 12.66 2.19 10.61
C VAL A 235 11.88 1.05 9.99
N ILE A 236 11.30 1.30 8.84
CA ILE A 236 10.77 0.28 7.95
C ILE A 236 11.64 0.21 6.71
N GLU A 237 12.08 -0.97 6.34
CA GLU A 237 12.92 -1.20 5.18
C GLU A 237 12.27 -2.25 4.29
N THR A 238 12.21 -2.01 2.99
CA THR A 238 11.72 -3.02 2.02
C THR A 238 12.66 -3.11 0.83
N ARG A 239 12.76 -4.32 0.25
CA ARG A 239 13.52 -4.55 -0.98
C ARG A 239 12.82 -3.90 -2.16
N LEU A 240 13.62 -3.36 -3.07
CA LEU A 240 13.17 -2.87 -4.37
C LEU A 240 13.00 -4.05 -5.34
N LEU A 241 12.22 -3.84 -6.39
CA LEU A 241 12.13 -4.77 -7.52
C LEU A 241 13.25 -4.45 -8.52
N ASP A 242 14.01 -5.47 -8.90
CA ASP A 242 15.27 -5.32 -9.65
C ASP A 242 15.07 -5.00 -11.15
N ASP A 243 13.93 -5.39 -11.74
CA ASP A 243 13.68 -5.20 -13.17
C ASP A 243 13.36 -3.73 -13.50
N GLU A 244 13.73 -3.30 -14.71
CA GLU A 244 13.38 -1.98 -15.23
C GLU A 244 11.87 -1.85 -15.48
N PHE A 245 11.25 -0.83 -14.89
CA PHE A 245 9.84 -0.54 -15.11
C PHE A 245 9.63 -0.05 -16.55
N PRO A 246 8.60 -0.54 -17.29
CA PRO A 246 8.39 -0.17 -18.67
C PRO A 246 8.09 1.33 -18.85
N ASP A 247 8.57 1.91 -19.94
CA ASP A 247 8.20 3.27 -20.31
C ASP A 247 6.70 3.36 -20.65
N THR A 248 5.96 4.00 -19.75
CA THR A 248 4.50 4.18 -19.87
C THR A 248 4.09 5.45 -20.56
N SER A 249 5.02 6.37 -20.83
CA SER A 249 4.75 7.69 -21.41
C SER A 249 4.07 7.60 -22.79
N ARG A 250 4.44 6.56 -23.56
CA ARG A 250 3.91 6.32 -24.92
C ARG A 250 2.53 5.67 -24.94
N LEU A 251 2.04 5.22 -23.79
CA LEU A 251 0.72 4.60 -23.69
C LEU A 251 -0.40 5.64 -23.65
N ILE A 252 -0.09 6.84 -23.18
CA ILE A 252 -1.06 7.93 -23.03
C ILE A 252 -1.26 8.57 -24.41
N PRO A 253 -2.50 8.58 -24.96
CA PRO A 253 -2.77 9.20 -26.26
C PRO A 253 -2.47 10.70 -26.24
N ALA A 254 -1.83 11.19 -27.29
CA ALA A 254 -1.51 12.62 -27.45
C ALA A 254 -2.74 13.48 -27.82
N SER A 255 -3.83 12.86 -28.31
CA SER A 255 -5.06 13.55 -28.72
C SER A 255 -6.27 12.67 -28.52
N PHE A 256 -7.39 13.31 -28.29
CA PHE A 256 -8.67 12.67 -28.06
C PHE A 256 -9.72 13.20 -29.06
N SER A 257 -10.57 12.31 -29.57
CA SER A 257 -11.65 12.64 -30.50
C SER A 257 -13.01 12.76 -29.82
N GLN A 258 -13.16 12.21 -28.61
CA GLN A 258 -14.36 12.33 -27.81
C GLN A 258 -14.00 12.68 -26.37
N LYS A 259 -14.86 13.48 -25.72
CA LYS A 259 -14.73 13.89 -24.33
C LYS A 259 -16.08 13.78 -23.63
N LEU A 260 -16.16 12.96 -22.59
CA LEU A 260 -17.36 12.76 -21.78
C LEU A 260 -17.12 13.31 -20.38
N LYS A 261 -18.02 14.17 -19.90
CA LYS A 261 -18.04 14.65 -18.52
C LYS A 261 -19.26 14.11 -17.79
N VAL A 262 -19.06 13.49 -16.64
CA VAL A 262 -20.13 12.86 -15.84
C VAL A 262 -19.86 13.01 -14.34
N SER A 263 -20.91 12.79 -13.53
CA SER A 263 -20.76 12.64 -12.08
C SER A 263 -20.03 11.34 -11.76
N ALA A 264 -18.88 11.45 -11.07
CA ALA A 264 -18.12 10.28 -10.62
C ALA A 264 -18.95 9.39 -9.69
N LYS A 265 -19.68 9.98 -8.75
CA LYS A 265 -20.53 9.25 -7.78
C LYS A 265 -21.64 8.47 -8.46
N GLU A 266 -22.30 9.07 -9.46
CA GLU A 266 -23.37 8.40 -10.21
C GLU A 266 -22.79 7.22 -11.02
N LEU A 267 -21.68 7.45 -11.72
CA LEU A 267 -21.00 6.41 -12.50
C LEU A 267 -20.49 5.27 -11.63
N ILE A 268 -19.86 5.55 -10.48
CA ILE A 268 -19.39 4.52 -9.52
C ILE A 268 -20.56 3.65 -9.05
N ARG A 269 -21.71 4.26 -8.70
CA ARG A 269 -22.88 3.52 -8.23
C ARG A 269 -23.50 2.66 -9.34
N ALA A 270 -23.53 3.16 -10.56
CA ALA A 270 -24.04 2.40 -11.70
C ALA A 270 -23.13 1.19 -12.00
N ILE A 271 -21.80 1.38 -12.01
CA ILE A 271 -20.85 0.30 -12.17
C ILE A 271 -20.99 -0.72 -11.05
N ASP A 272 -21.11 -0.29 -9.79
CA ASP A 272 -21.20 -1.16 -8.62
C ASP A 272 -22.37 -2.15 -8.73
N ARG A 273 -23.53 -1.68 -9.26
CA ARG A 273 -24.68 -2.54 -9.54
C ARG A 273 -24.45 -3.58 -10.62
N THR A 274 -23.36 -3.48 -11.40
CA THR A 274 -23.03 -4.44 -12.47
C THR A 274 -21.90 -5.41 -12.11
N LEU A 275 -21.09 -5.12 -11.08
CA LEU A 275 -19.82 -5.84 -10.80
C LEU A 275 -20.00 -7.33 -10.53
N PHE A 276 -21.15 -7.75 -10.03
CA PHE A 276 -21.43 -9.18 -9.79
C PHE A 276 -21.72 -9.96 -11.07
N ILE A 277 -22.02 -9.27 -12.20
CA ILE A 277 -22.26 -9.88 -13.51
C ILE A 277 -20.89 -10.18 -14.14
N LYS A 278 -20.50 -11.44 -14.15
CA LYS A 278 -19.22 -11.88 -14.67
C LYS A 278 -19.39 -12.91 -15.78
N ALA A 279 -18.66 -12.74 -16.87
CA ALA A 279 -18.44 -13.73 -17.90
C ALA A 279 -16.97 -14.17 -17.82
N ASP A 280 -16.70 -15.48 -17.72
CA ASP A 280 -15.37 -16.06 -17.56
C ASP A 280 -14.56 -15.42 -16.40
N GLY A 281 -15.23 -15.17 -15.27
CA GLY A 281 -14.64 -14.56 -14.09
C GLY A 281 -14.37 -13.06 -14.17
N LYS A 282 -14.64 -12.41 -15.30
CA LYS A 282 -14.41 -10.97 -15.54
C LYS A 282 -15.73 -10.22 -15.65
N ASN A 283 -15.80 -9.05 -15.03
CA ASN A 283 -16.89 -8.12 -15.26
C ASN A 283 -16.51 -7.18 -16.41
N THR A 284 -17.28 -7.24 -17.49
CA THR A 284 -17.13 -6.33 -18.63
C THR A 284 -18.39 -5.48 -18.73
N ILE A 285 -18.20 -4.17 -18.83
CA ILE A 285 -19.26 -3.22 -19.11
C ILE A 285 -19.08 -2.65 -20.52
N LYS A 286 -20.18 -2.48 -21.24
CA LYS A 286 -20.25 -1.75 -22.51
C LYS A 286 -20.87 -0.38 -22.23
N MET A 287 -20.19 0.66 -22.62
CA MET A 287 -20.66 2.03 -22.60
C MET A 287 -21.14 2.42 -23.99
N SER A 288 -22.38 2.87 -24.10
CA SER A 288 -22.95 3.49 -25.31
C SER A 288 -23.16 4.96 -24.99
N ILE A 289 -22.48 5.82 -25.69
CA ILE A 289 -22.36 7.26 -25.37
C ILE A 289 -22.90 8.07 -26.55
N ASP A 290 -23.77 9.02 -26.26
CA ASP A 290 -24.27 10.00 -27.18
C ASP A 290 -24.35 11.38 -26.49
N THR A 291 -24.81 12.40 -27.19
CA THR A 291 -24.79 13.80 -26.73
C THR A 291 -25.44 14.02 -25.36
N ASP A 292 -26.49 13.30 -25.05
CA ASP A 292 -27.31 13.49 -23.84
C ASP A 292 -27.46 12.23 -22.98
N LYS A 293 -26.81 11.13 -23.36
CA LYS A 293 -26.98 9.85 -22.67
C LYS A 293 -25.68 9.04 -22.59
N LEU A 294 -25.51 8.41 -21.45
CA LEU A 294 -24.58 7.33 -21.22
C LEU A 294 -25.34 6.10 -20.74
N GLU A 295 -25.27 5.03 -21.50
CA GLU A 295 -25.85 3.74 -21.15
C GLU A 295 -24.76 2.74 -20.85
N LEU A 296 -24.82 2.08 -19.67
CA LEU A 296 -23.96 0.96 -19.31
C LEU A 296 -24.75 -0.33 -19.42
N THR A 297 -24.19 -1.30 -20.13
CA THR A 297 -24.71 -2.66 -20.18
C THR A 297 -23.65 -3.65 -19.74
N SER A 298 -24.07 -4.68 -19.00
CA SER A 298 -23.24 -5.83 -18.67
C SER A 298 -24.06 -7.10 -18.84
N THR A 299 -23.46 -8.12 -19.43
CA THR A 299 -24.18 -9.38 -19.73
C THR A 299 -23.32 -10.59 -19.37
N ASN A 300 -23.98 -11.64 -18.89
CA ASN A 300 -23.41 -12.96 -18.71
C ASN A 300 -24.16 -13.95 -19.62
N GLN A 301 -23.57 -14.22 -20.76
CA GLN A 301 -23.92 -15.19 -21.81
C GLN A 301 -25.38 -15.59 -22.03
N SER A 302 -26.31 -15.57 -21.24
CA SER A 302 -27.73 -15.88 -21.43
C SER A 302 -28.56 -15.87 -20.15
N MET A 303 -27.88 -15.67 -19.00
CA MET A 303 -28.56 -15.79 -17.71
C MET A 303 -28.91 -14.43 -17.09
N LEU A 304 -28.11 -13.39 -17.32
CA LEU A 304 -28.26 -12.12 -16.66
C LEU A 304 -27.75 -10.97 -17.51
N SER A 305 -28.51 -9.92 -17.60
CA SER A 305 -28.11 -8.64 -18.19
C SER A 305 -28.51 -7.50 -17.29
N SER A 306 -27.73 -6.44 -17.28
CA SER A 306 -28.05 -5.18 -16.64
C SER A 306 -28.06 -4.05 -17.64
N PHE A 307 -28.82 -3.05 -17.33
CA PHE A 307 -28.90 -1.80 -18.09
C PHE A 307 -28.97 -0.64 -17.07
N GLU A 308 -28.04 0.31 -17.20
CA GLU A 308 -27.97 1.49 -16.36
C GLU A 308 -27.91 2.73 -17.25
N LYS A 309 -28.72 3.73 -16.93
CA LYS A 309 -28.69 5.02 -17.61
C LYS A 309 -28.12 6.07 -16.65
N ILE A 310 -27.19 6.87 -17.16
CA ILE A 310 -26.44 7.86 -16.39
C ILE A 310 -26.61 9.21 -17.09
N ASN A 311 -26.80 10.26 -16.28
CA ASN A 311 -26.90 11.61 -16.80
C ASN A 311 -25.53 12.10 -17.27
N VAL A 312 -25.47 12.63 -18.47
CA VAL A 312 -24.30 13.25 -19.06
C VAL A 312 -24.32 14.75 -18.72
N ILE A 313 -23.19 15.23 -18.18
CA ILE A 313 -23.00 16.67 -17.95
C ILE A 313 -22.67 17.36 -19.27
N SER A 314 -21.70 16.80 -20.02
CA SER A 314 -21.40 17.21 -21.38
C SER A 314 -20.76 16.08 -22.17
N TYR A 315 -20.98 16.06 -23.46
CA TYR A 315 -20.31 15.16 -24.40
C TYR A 315 -19.91 15.92 -25.66
N GLU A 316 -18.66 15.73 -26.07
CA GLU A 316 -18.09 16.28 -27.30
C GLU A 316 -17.60 15.12 -28.18
N GLY A 317 -17.99 15.10 -29.45
CA GLY A 317 -17.58 14.10 -30.43
C GLY A 317 -18.73 13.32 -31.03
N GLN A 318 -18.40 12.31 -31.84
CA GLN A 318 -19.37 11.41 -32.45
C GLN A 318 -19.83 10.33 -31.45
N PRO A 319 -21.06 9.76 -31.59
CA PRO A 319 -21.48 8.64 -30.76
C PRO A 319 -20.44 7.54 -30.70
N LEU A 320 -20.25 6.94 -29.53
CA LEU A 320 -19.22 5.96 -29.28
C LEU A 320 -19.75 4.75 -28.51
N GLU A 321 -19.35 3.57 -28.94
CA GLU A 321 -19.52 2.33 -28.17
C GLU A 321 -18.15 1.78 -27.77
N ILE A 322 -17.93 1.53 -26.49
CA ILE A 322 -16.68 1.01 -25.97
C ILE A 322 -16.93 0.05 -24.80
N SER A 323 -16.17 -1.04 -24.75
CA SER A 323 -16.26 -2.00 -23.65
C SER A 323 -14.98 -1.97 -22.82
N CYS A 324 -15.12 -2.05 -21.50
CA CYS A 324 -13.97 -2.09 -20.57
C CYS A 324 -14.27 -2.94 -19.33
N SER A 325 -13.25 -3.17 -18.50
CA SER A 325 -13.46 -3.75 -17.17
C SER A 325 -14.15 -2.75 -16.25
N GLY A 326 -15.34 -3.11 -15.74
CA GLY A 326 -16.08 -2.30 -14.78
C GLY A 326 -15.29 -2.07 -13.50
N LYS A 327 -14.58 -3.09 -13.02
CA LYS A 327 -13.72 -2.99 -11.85
C LYS A 327 -12.60 -1.97 -12.05
N TYR A 328 -11.92 -1.98 -13.20
CA TYR A 328 -10.83 -1.04 -13.49
C TYR A 328 -11.33 0.41 -13.58
N LEU A 329 -12.47 0.62 -14.21
CA LEU A 329 -13.06 1.95 -14.27
C LEU A 329 -13.51 2.43 -12.87
N GLN A 330 -14.10 1.56 -12.06
CA GLN A 330 -14.50 1.91 -10.69
C GLN A 330 -13.30 2.28 -9.82
N ASP A 331 -12.19 1.52 -9.90
CA ASP A 331 -10.96 1.79 -9.15
C ASP A 331 -10.36 3.15 -9.54
N ALA A 332 -10.28 3.43 -10.83
CA ALA A 332 -9.80 4.71 -11.35
C ALA A 332 -10.64 5.90 -10.87
N LEU A 333 -11.97 5.77 -10.90
CA LEU A 333 -12.89 6.80 -10.43
C LEU A 333 -12.76 7.07 -8.94
N LYS A 334 -12.57 6.01 -8.13
CA LYS A 334 -12.35 6.14 -6.67
C LYS A 334 -11.03 6.82 -6.36
N ALA A 335 -9.96 6.53 -7.12
CA ALA A 335 -8.65 7.12 -6.91
C ALA A 335 -8.59 8.61 -7.27
N ILE A 336 -9.41 9.06 -8.23
CA ILE A 336 -9.49 10.48 -8.60
C ILE A 336 -10.16 11.33 -7.52
N ASP A 337 -11.04 10.74 -6.72
CA ASP A 337 -11.77 11.38 -5.60
C ASP A 337 -12.34 12.77 -5.93
N SER A 338 -13.11 12.84 -6.99
CA SER A 338 -13.75 14.07 -7.47
C SER A 338 -15.26 13.87 -7.65
N ASP A 339 -16.04 14.94 -7.53
CA ASP A 339 -17.48 14.89 -7.81
C ASP A 339 -17.76 14.68 -9.30
N GLU A 340 -16.93 15.27 -10.17
CA GLU A 340 -17.03 15.18 -11.63
C GLU A 340 -15.72 14.69 -12.22
N VAL A 341 -15.84 13.87 -13.26
CA VAL A 341 -14.68 13.35 -14.01
C VAL A 341 -14.87 13.52 -15.49
N THR A 342 -13.75 13.62 -16.18
CA THR A 342 -13.68 13.62 -17.63
C THR A 342 -13.10 12.31 -18.12
N ILE A 343 -13.79 11.66 -19.06
CA ILE A 343 -13.33 10.47 -19.75
C ILE A 343 -13.05 10.85 -21.19
N ASN A 344 -11.80 10.72 -21.60
CA ASN A 344 -11.33 11.08 -22.95
C ASN A 344 -11.10 9.81 -23.77
N PHE A 345 -11.59 9.78 -25.00
CA PHE A 345 -11.48 8.65 -25.91
C PHE A 345 -10.76 9.02 -27.20
N SER A 346 -10.04 8.07 -27.77
CA SER A 346 -9.36 8.18 -29.06
C SER A 346 -9.90 7.15 -30.07
N GLY A 347 -11.05 6.53 -29.76
CA GLY A 347 -11.75 5.51 -30.56
C GLY A 347 -12.05 4.23 -29.78
N GLU A 348 -12.89 3.38 -30.34
CA GLU A 348 -13.48 2.18 -29.70
C GLU A 348 -12.45 1.14 -29.21
N LEU A 349 -11.33 1.01 -29.91
CA LEU A 349 -10.28 0.02 -29.63
C LEU A 349 -8.99 0.61 -29.06
N LYS A 350 -9.02 1.89 -28.68
CA LYS A 350 -7.90 2.58 -28.06
C LYS A 350 -8.14 2.80 -26.56
N PRO A 351 -7.09 2.88 -25.74
CA PRO A 351 -7.21 3.18 -24.33
C PRO A 351 -7.97 4.50 -24.10
N MET A 352 -8.83 4.50 -23.08
CA MET A 352 -9.47 5.71 -22.59
C MET A 352 -8.67 6.27 -21.41
N VAL A 353 -8.74 7.58 -21.23
CA VAL A 353 -8.11 8.32 -20.13
C VAL A 353 -9.17 8.95 -19.26
N VAL A 354 -9.15 8.62 -17.98
CA VAL A 354 -10.03 9.19 -16.95
C VAL A 354 -9.21 10.13 -16.09
N LYS A 355 -9.68 11.35 -15.92
CA LYS A 355 -9.01 12.37 -15.11
C LYS A 355 -10.01 13.41 -14.59
N LYS A 356 -9.56 14.25 -13.65
CA LYS A 356 -10.28 15.48 -13.31
C LYS A 356 -10.09 16.49 -14.45
N GLU A 357 -11.11 17.29 -14.72
CA GLU A 357 -11.01 18.35 -15.70
C GLU A 357 -9.91 19.35 -15.26
N ASP A 358 -9.11 19.80 -16.22
CA ASP A 358 -7.99 20.76 -16.01
C ASP A 358 -6.90 20.30 -15.03
N ASP A 359 -6.85 18.99 -14.69
CA ASP A 359 -5.79 18.42 -13.88
C ASP A 359 -5.11 17.25 -14.64
N ASP A 360 -3.88 17.48 -15.08
CA ASP A 360 -3.05 16.48 -15.74
C ASP A 360 -2.05 15.81 -14.78
N SER A 361 -2.12 16.15 -13.48
CA SER A 361 -1.21 15.56 -12.48
C SER A 361 -1.55 14.11 -12.14
N LEU A 362 -2.83 13.70 -12.35
CA LEU A 362 -3.31 12.34 -12.16
C LEU A 362 -4.04 11.84 -13.42
N ILE A 363 -3.48 10.82 -14.03
CA ILE A 363 -4.02 10.18 -15.23
C ILE A 363 -4.30 8.71 -14.94
N GLN A 364 -5.54 8.29 -15.21
CA GLN A 364 -5.95 6.90 -15.14
C GLN A 364 -6.26 6.40 -16.56
N LEU A 365 -5.47 5.46 -17.05
CA LEU A 365 -5.66 4.89 -18.39
C LEU A 365 -6.22 3.48 -18.28
N ILE A 366 -7.24 3.16 -19.10
CA ILE A 366 -7.89 1.85 -19.13
C ILE A 366 -7.94 1.35 -20.57
N SER A 367 -7.43 0.17 -20.80
CA SER A 367 -7.52 -0.50 -22.11
C SER A 367 -8.93 -1.06 -22.34
N PRO A 368 -9.47 -0.93 -23.56
CA PRO A 368 -10.75 -1.52 -23.91
C PRO A 368 -10.67 -3.04 -23.96
N VAL A 369 -11.82 -3.69 -23.74
CA VAL A 369 -12.00 -5.13 -23.91
C VAL A 369 -12.66 -5.37 -25.27
N ARG A 370 -12.06 -6.25 -26.09
CA ARG A 370 -12.71 -6.66 -27.35
C ARG A 370 -13.86 -7.60 -27.02
N THR A 371 -15.08 -7.20 -27.36
CA THR A 371 -16.26 -8.07 -27.33
C THR A 371 -16.52 -8.56 -28.75
N TYR A 372 -16.44 -9.87 -28.95
CA TYR A 372 -16.89 -10.49 -30.20
C TYR A 372 -18.41 -10.66 -30.09
N HIS A 373 -19.14 -10.05 -30.99
CA HIS A 373 -20.58 -10.25 -31.17
C HIS A 373 -20.84 -11.48 -32.05
#